data_1a961e0293471cecb17242c2aa0db587
#
_entry.id   1a961e0293471cecb17242c2aa0db587
#
_cell.length_a   1.000
_cell.length_b   1.000
_cell.length_c   1.000
_cell.angle_alpha   90.00
_cell.angle_beta   90.00
_cell.angle_gamma   90.00
#
_symmetry.space_group_name_H-M   'P 1'
#
loop_
_entity.id
_entity.type
_entity.pdbx_description
1 polymer ?
#
loop_
_entity_poly.entity_id
_entity_poly.type
_entity_poly.pdbx_seq_one_letter_code
_entity_poly.pdbx_strand_id
1 'polypeptide(L)'
;MTKINIKGVVENLVGTFLNAGKISLDLRDKGLTKETKSDNTPVSNGDLEVNKIISKKISELTPDIPIVSEETPENKSIKNLKNFWLIDPIDGTYDYINNKDEFTLNAALILNKKPELGIIYAPAKNRLFYTHAPKFCFEYSNGIETKI
;
A
#
# COMPACT_ATOMS: atom_id res chain seq x y z
N MET A 1 19.75 -17.32 -2.52
CA MET A 1 18.55 -16.49 -2.45
C MET A 1 17.96 -16.36 -3.85
N THR A 2 16.68 -16.66 -3.98
CA THR A 2 16.00 -16.57 -5.26
C THR A 2 15.87 -15.09 -5.66
N LYS A 3 16.23 -14.80 -6.91
CA LYS A 3 16.09 -13.43 -7.43
C LYS A 3 14.60 -13.09 -7.57
N ILE A 4 14.21 -11.93 -7.04
CA ILE A 4 12.83 -11.47 -7.09
C ILE A 4 12.53 -10.87 -8.47
N ASN A 5 11.42 -11.30 -9.07
CA ASN A 5 10.92 -10.69 -10.30
C ASN A 5 10.10 -9.44 -9.93
N ILE A 6 10.78 -8.32 -9.80
CA ILE A 6 10.19 -7.05 -9.34
C ILE A 6 9.03 -6.60 -10.24
N LYS A 7 9.21 -6.69 -11.55
CA LYS A 7 8.16 -6.34 -12.51
C LYS A 7 6.91 -7.21 -12.31
N GLY A 8 7.09 -8.53 -12.21
CA GLY A 8 5.98 -9.46 -11.98
C GLY A 8 5.28 -9.21 -10.65
N VAL A 9 6.03 -8.88 -9.60
CA VAL A 9 5.47 -8.57 -8.29
C VAL A 9 4.57 -7.34 -8.36
N VAL A 10 5.05 -6.22 -8.93
CA VAL A 10 4.24 -5.01 -8.98
C VAL A 10 3.02 -5.18 -9.89
N GLU A 11 3.15 -5.87 -11.00
CA GLU A 11 2.02 -6.14 -11.88
C GLU A 11 0.91 -6.92 -11.16
N ASN A 12 1.28 -7.88 -10.31
CA ASN A 12 0.32 -8.60 -9.47
C ASN A 12 -0.30 -7.72 -8.38
N LEU A 13 0.40 -6.70 -7.92
CA LEU A 13 -0.11 -5.79 -6.90
C LEU A 13 -1.12 -4.78 -7.44
N VAL A 14 -1.07 -4.45 -8.73
CA VAL A 14 -2.01 -3.48 -9.32
C VAL A 14 -3.46 -3.89 -9.05
N GLY A 15 -3.83 -5.12 -9.38
CA GLY A 15 -5.19 -5.63 -9.13
C GLY A 15 -5.57 -5.61 -7.66
N THR A 16 -4.63 -5.97 -6.78
CA THR A 16 -4.84 -5.96 -5.33
C THR A 16 -5.11 -4.55 -4.81
N PHE A 17 -4.33 -3.57 -5.28
CA PHE A 17 -4.52 -2.17 -4.89
C PHE A 17 -5.85 -1.61 -5.39
N LEU A 18 -6.25 -1.93 -6.62
CA LEU A 18 -7.55 -1.53 -7.14
C LEU A 18 -8.69 -2.10 -6.28
N ASN A 19 -8.60 -3.37 -5.92
CA ASN A 19 -9.58 -4.02 -5.06
C ASN A 19 -9.60 -3.41 -3.64
N ALA A 20 -8.43 -3.24 -3.04
CA ALA A 20 -8.32 -2.66 -1.70
C ALA A 20 -8.86 -1.22 -1.66
N GLY A 21 -8.58 -0.44 -2.71
CA GLY A 21 -9.11 0.91 -2.83
C GLY A 21 -10.64 0.94 -2.93
N LYS A 22 -11.22 0.04 -3.71
CA LYS A 22 -12.67 -0.09 -3.79
C LYS A 22 -13.27 -0.42 -2.42
N ILE A 23 -12.66 -1.36 -1.70
CA ILE A 23 -13.11 -1.73 -0.36
C ILE A 23 -13.01 -0.55 0.60
N SER A 24 -11.94 0.26 0.51
CA SER A 24 -11.80 1.45 1.34
C SER A 24 -12.95 2.45 1.13
N LEU A 25 -13.36 2.65 -0.11
CA LEU A 25 -14.47 3.53 -0.43
C LEU A 25 -15.81 2.94 0.04
N ASP A 26 -16.02 1.65 -0.16
CA ASP A 26 -17.24 0.96 0.28
C ASP A 26 -17.42 1.02 1.79
N LEU A 27 -16.33 0.78 2.55
CA LEU A 27 -16.36 0.85 4.01
C LEU A 27 -16.64 2.28 4.49
N ARG A 28 -16.05 3.27 3.84
CA ARG A 28 -16.31 4.67 4.15
C ARG A 28 -17.78 5.04 3.93
N ASP A 29 -18.36 4.58 2.83
CA ASP A 29 -19.77 4.84 2.50
C ASP A 29 -20.72 4.19 3.50
N LYS A 30 -20.35 3.04 4.05
CA LYS A 30 -21.16 2.33 5.06
C LYS A 30 -21.01 2.91 6.47
N GLY A 31 -20.05 3.77 6.68
CA GLY A 31 -19.72 4.33 7.99
C GLY A 31 -18.56 3.60 8.67
N LEU A 32 -17.49 4.35 8.96
CA LEU A 32 -16.28 3.80 9.55
C LEU A 32 -16.38 3.71 11.07
N THR A 33 -15.78 2.65 11.64
CA THR A 33 -15.45 2.60 13.05
C THR A 33 -14.05 3.19 13.23
N LYS A 34 -13.88 4.01 14.25
CA LYS A 34 -12.65 4.79 14.46
C LYS A 34 -12.10 4.54 15.85
N GLU A 35 -10.77 4.50 15.93
CA GLU A 35 -10.04 4.39 17.18
C GLU A 35 -8.89 5.39 17.16
N THR A 36 -8.40 5.76 18.35
CA THR A 36 -7.21 6.58 18.49
C THR A 36 -6.08 5.68 18.94
N LYS A 37 -4.97 5.70 18.19
CA LYS A 37 -3.77 4.93 18.54
C LYS A 37 -3.04 5.56 19.73
N SER A 38 -2.08 4.83 20.31
CA SER A 38 -1.29 5.31 21.46
C SER A 38 -0.51 6.59 21.20
N ASP A 39 -0.19 6.89 19.93
CA ASP A 39 0.49 8.12 19.53
C ASP A 39 -0.49 9.27 19.18
N ASN A 40 -1.77 9.12 19.54
CA ASN A 40 -2.86 10.08 19.27
C ASN A 40 -3.23 10.24 17.79
N THR A 41 -2.78 9.34 16.92
CA THR A 41 -3.20 9.34 15.51
C THR A 41 -4.45 8.49 15.32
N PRO A 42 -5.35 8.85 14.38
CA PRO A 42 -6.56 8.06 14.15
C PRO A 42 -6.27 6.79 13.35
N VAL A 43 -7.07 5.76 13.56
CA VAL A 43 -7.14 4.57 12.73
C VAL A 43 -8.59 4.17 12.56
N SER A 44 -8.94 3.67 11.38
CA SER A 44 -10.28 3.20 11.09
C SER A 44 -10.26 1.72 10.69
N ASN A 45 -11.44 1.09 10.66
CA ASN A 45 -11.56 -0.25 10.12
C ASN A 45 -11.15 -0.31 8.65
N GLY A 46 -11.26 0.80 7.91
CA GLY A 46 -10.75 0.88 6.54
C GLY A 46 -9.23 0.73 6.46
N ASP A 47 -8.49 1.42 7.35
CA ASP A 47 -7.03 1.29 7.44
C ASP A 47 -6.63 -0.16 7.70
N LEU A 48 -7.31 -0.81 8.64
CA LEU A 48 -6.99 -2.19 9.05
C LEU A 48 -7.31 -3.20 7.94
N GLU A 49 -8.43 -3.05 7.26
CA GLU A 49 -8.83 -3.96 6.19
C GLU A 49 -7.92 -3.82 4.97
N VAL A 50 -7.59 -2.61 4.58
CA VAL A 50 -6.65 -2.35 3.48
C VAL A 50 -5.27 -2.95 3.81
N ASN A 51 -4.79 -2.75 5.04
CA ASN A 51 -3.53 -3.34 5.48
C ASN A 51 -3.55 -4.86 5.34
N LYS A 52 -4.63 -5.49 5.77
CA LYS A 52 -4.80 -6.95 5.71
C LYS A 52 -4.74 -7.46 4.26
N ILE A 53 -5.46 -6.81 3.35
CA ILE A 53 -5.52 -7.22 1.94
C ILE A 53 -4.15 -7.09 1.27
N ILE A 54 -3.49 -5.95 1.44
CA ILE A 54 -2.19 -5.69 0.82
C ILE A 54 -1.12 -6.59 1.40
N SER A 55 -1.06 -6.72 2.73
CA SER A 55 -0.06 -7.53 3.42
C SER A 55 -0.19 -9.01 3.06
N LYS A 56 -1.41 -9.53 2.94
CA LYS A 56 -1.64 -10.91 2.54
C LYS A 56 -1.08 -11.19 1.15
N LYS A 57 -1.37 -10.31 0.18
CA LYS A 57 -0.88 -10.49 -1.19
C LYS A 57 0.64 -10.39 -1.27
N ILE A 58 1.22 -9.43 -0.58
CA ILE A 58 2.67 -9.26 -0.53
C ILE A 58 3.34 -10.49 0.07
N SER A 59 2.78 -11.06 1.14
CA SER A 59 3.32 -12.28 1.77
C SER A 59 3.24 -13.48 0.85
N GLU A 60 2.21 -13.56 0.01
CA GLU A 60 2.09 -14.62 -1.00
C GLU A 60 3.14 -14.46 -2.11
N LEU A 61 3.40 -13.22 -2.54
CA LEU A 61 4.35 -12.94 -3.63
C LEU A 61 5.80 -13.01 -3.18
N THR A 62 6.09 -12.61 -1.94
CA THR A 62 7.45 -12.53 -1.40
C THR A 62 7.46 -13.01 0.05
N PRO A 63 7.30 -14.35 0.28
CA PRO A 63 7.13 -14.88 1.64
C PRO A 63 8.34 -14.66 2.55
N ASP A 64 9.53 -14.48 1.99
CA ASP A 64 10.76 -14.33 2.77
C ASP A 64 11.10 -12.88 3.11
N ILE A 65 10.32 -11.90 2.63
CA ILE A 65 10.59 -10.49 2.87
C ILE A 65 9.66 -9.95 3.96
N PRO A 66 10.20 -9.42 5.06
CA PRO A 66 9.37 -8.88 6.13
C PRO A 66 8.62 -7.62 5.69
N ILE A 67 7.46 -7.42 6.31
CA ILE A 67 6.60 -6.27 6.05
C ILE A 67 6.66 -5.32 7.24
N VAL A 68 6.95 -4.05 6.97
CA VAL A 68 6.86 -2.96 7.96
C VAL A 68 5.66 -2.12 7.55
N SER A 69 4.63 -2.10 8.39
CA SER A 69 3.41 -1.36 8.11
C SER A 69 3.06 -0.41 9.24
N GLU A 70 2.45 0.72 8.90
CA GLU A 70 1.89 1.66 9.88
C GLU A 70 0.91 0.97 10.84
N GLU A 71 0.19 -0.04 10.36
CA GLU A 71 -0.83 -0.75 11.14
C GLU A 71 -0.35 -2.09 11.72
N THR A 72 0.95 -2.39 11.59
CA THR A 72 1.58 -3.62 12.11
C THR A 72 2.82 -3.24 12.92
N PRO A 73 2.65 -2.84 14.19
CA PRO A 73 3.76 -2.25 14.97
C PRO A 73 4.91 -3.21 15.29
N GLU A 74 4.71 -4.52 15.28
CA GLU A 74 5.72 -5.49 15.66
C GLU A 74 6.98 -5.46 14.80
N ASN A 75 6.89 -5.01 13.55
CA ASN A 75 8.05 -4.89 12.68
C ASN A 75 8.69 -3.50 12.67
N LYS A 76 8.04 -2.50 13.26
CA LYS A 76 8.56 -1.13 13.28
C LYS A 76 9.81 -0.97 14.14
N SER A 77 9.99 -1.82 15.13
CA SER A 77 11.14 -1.78 16.03
C SER A 77 12.35 -2.54 15.50
N ILE A 78 12.23 -3.24 14.38
CA ILE A 78 13.34 -3.99 13.80
C ILE A 78 14.25 -3.02 13.07
N LYS A 79 15.41 -2.74 13.70
CA LYS A 79 16.43 -1.88 13.11
C LYS A 79 17.33 -2.69 12.17
N ASN A 80 17.94 -2.03 11.20
CA ASN A 80 18.93 -2.61 10.29
C ASN A 80 18.38 -3.62 9.28
N LEU A 81 17.08 -3.58 8.98
CA LEU A 81 16.55 -4.37 7.87
C LEU A 81 17.16 -3.86 6.55
N LYS A 82 17.64 -4.79 5.74
CA LYS A 82 18.16 -4.49 4.40
C LYS A 82 17.08 -4.68 3.33
N ASN A 83 16.24 -5.71 3.53
CA ASN A 83 15.20 -6.10 2.61
C ASN A 83 13.87 -6.10 3.37
N PHE A 84 12.94 -5.27 2.94
CA PHE A 84 11.62 -5.20 3.59
C PHE A 84 10.63 -4.47 2.69
N TRP A 85 9.36 -4.71 2.95
CA TRP A 85 8.28 -3.89 2.42
C TRP A 85 7.93 -2.81 3.42
N LEU A 86 7.70 -1.60 2.91
CA LEU A 86 7.18 -0.49 3.70
C LEU A 86 5.77 -0.22 3.20
N ILE A 87 4.78 -0.34 4.06
CA ILE A 87 3.37 -0.17 3.70
C ILE A 87 2.75 0.93 4.55
N ASP A 88 2.09 1.88 3.91
CA ASP A 88 1.14 2.77 4.55
C ASP A 88 -0.21 2.49 3.88
N PRO A 89 -1.08 1.69 4.52
CA PRO A 89 -2.31 1.23 3.87
C PRO A 89 -3.23 2.37 3.49
N ILE A 90 -3.37 3.38 4.36
CA ILE A 90 -4.06 4.63 4.02
C ILE A 90 -3.23 5.78 4.55
N ASP A 91 -2.56 6.50 3.65
CA ASP A 91 -1.93 7.77 3.94
C ASP A 91 -3.01 8.86 3.81
N GLY A 92 -3.11 9.72 4.80
CA GLY A 92 -4.19 10.70 4.88
C GLY A 92 -5.42 10.13 5.59
N THR A 93 -5.24 9.36 6.66
CA THR A 93 -6.33 8.75 7.44
C THR A 93 -7.33 9.79 7.92
N TYR A 94 -6.87 10.97 8.36
CA TYR A 94 -7.77 12.05 8.80
C TYR A 94 -8.71 12.49 7.66
N ASP A 95 -8.16 12.69 6.47
CA ASP A 95 -8.96 13.08 5.31
C ASP A 95 -9.92 11.95 4.88
N TYR A 96 -9.43 10.71 4.92
CA TYR A 96 -10.24 9.54 4.62
C TYR A 96 -11.46 9.44 5.56
N ILE A 97 -11.23 9.56 6.88
CA ILE A 97 -12.28 9.49 7.90
C ILE A 97 -13.27 10.64 7.73
N ASN A 98 -12.80 11.81 7.35
CA ASN A 98 -13.65 13.01 7.19
C ASN A 98 -14.27 13.13 5.79
N ASN A 99 -14.30 12.05 5.05
CA ASN A 99 -14.96 11.94 3.74
C ASN A 99 -14.36 12.85 2.68
N LYS A 100 -13.04 13.11 2.80
CA LYS A 100 -12.28 13.85 1.79
C LYS A 100 -11.55 12.87 0.87
N ASP A 101 -11.20 13.32 -0.31
CA ASP A 101 -10.65 12.45 -1.36
C ASP A 101 -9.12 12.43 -1.37
N GLU A 102 -8.47 13.16 -0.47
CA GLU A 102 -7.02 13.31 -0.40
C GLU A 102 -6.39 12.20 0.46
N PHE A 103 -6.53 10.95 0.02
CA PHE A 103 -5.87 9.83 0.67
C PHE A 103 -5.37 8.83 -0.37
N THR A 104 -4.34 8.07 -0.02
CA THR A 104 -3.70 7.09 -0.92
C THR A 104 -3.36 5.81 -0.18
N LEU A 105 -3.31 4.70 -0.95
CA LEU A 105 -2.78 3.41 -0.53
C LEU A 105 -1.35 3.32 -1.07
N ASN A 106 -0.39 2.89 -0.24
CA ASN A 106 1.03 2.99 -0.60
C ASN A 106 1.81 1.74 -0.18
N ALA A 107 2.71 1.29 -1.05
CA ALA A 107 3.69 0.27 -0.70
C ALA A 107 4.99 0.49 -1.48
N ALA A 108 6.10 0.15 -0.85
CA ALA A 108 7.42 0.18 -1.47
C ALA A 108 8.22 -1.06 -1.07
N LEU A 109 8.95 -1.62 -2.03
CA LEU A 109 9.90 -2.69 -1.77
C LEU A 109 11.30 -2.11 -1.68
N ILE A 110 11.95 -2.40 -0.56
CA ILE A 110 13.32 -1.97 -0.29
C ILE A 110 14.22 -3.21 -0.35
N LEU A 111 15.22 -3.21 -1.20
CA LEU A 111 16.22 -4.29 -1.30
C LEU A 111 17.62 -3.69 -1.16
N ASN A 112 18.43 -4.28 -0.28
CA ASN A 112 19.77 -3.77 0.02
C ASN A 112 19.74 -2.29 0.40
N LYS A 113 18.73 -1.89 1.19
CA LYS A 113 18.51 -0.51 1.65
C LYS A 113 18.19 0.49 0.54
N LYS A 114 17.78 0.01 -0.65
CA LYS A 114 17.42 0.87 -1.78
C LYS A 114 15.99 0.58 -2.22
N PRO A 115 15.20 1.62 -2.54
CA PRO A 115 13.86 1.38 -3.10
C PRO A 115 13.97 0.81 -4.51
N GLU A 116 13.24 -0.27 -4.75
CA GLU A 116 13.26 -0.99 -6.04
C GLU A 116 11.89 -1.01 -6.71
N LEU A 117 10.82 -0.82 -5.95
CA LEU A 117 9.46 -0.87 -6.42
C LEU A 117 8.62 0.08 -5.60
N GLY A 118 7.73 0.82 -6.25
CA GLY A 118 6.74 1.63 -5.56
C GLY A 118 5.39 1.51 -6.24
N ILE A 119 4.32 1.59 -5.44
CA ILE A 119 2.96 1.62 -5.94
C ILE A 119 2.13 2.54 -5.04
N ILE A 120 1.39 3.46 -5.66
CA ILE A 120 0.53 4.44 -4.99
C ILE A 120 -0.81 4.46 -5.69
N TYR A 121 -1.90 4.34 -4.95
CA TYR A 121 -3.24 4.41 -5.52
C TYR A 121 -4.08 5.43 -4.76
N ALA A 122 -4.68 6.36 -5.50
CA ALA A 122 -5.66 7.33 -5.00
C ALA A 122 -7.06 6.86 -5.44
N PRO A 123 -7.78 6.10 -4.60
CA PRO A 123 -9.04 5.47 -5.02
C PRO A 123 -10.13 6.47 -5.40
N ALA A 124 -10.27 7.54 -4.63
CA ALA A 124 -11.30 8.54 -4.88
C ALA A 124 -11.04 9.34 -6.17
N LYS A 125 -9.82 9.34 -6.66
CA LYS A 125 -9.41 10.00 -7.90
C LYS A 125 -9.21 9.03 -9.06
N ASN A 126 -9.32 7.73 -8.79
CA ASN A 126 -9.15 6.65 -9.78
C ASN A 126 -7.81 6.74 -10.53
N ARG A 127 -6.72 6.99 -9.78
CA ARG A 127 -5.38 7.08 -10.33
C ARG A 127 -4.41 6.21 -9.53
N LEU A 128 -3.75 5.30 -10.23
CA LEU A 128 -2.74 4.41 -9.65
C LEU A 128 -1.42 4.63 -10.39
N PHE A 129 -0.33 4.74 -9.63
CA PHE A 129 1.01 4.90 -10.18
C PHE A 129 1.90 3.78 -9.65
N TYR A 130 2.76 3.23 -10.51
CA TYR A 130 3.72 2.23 -10.05
C TYR A 130 5.02 2.32 -10.84
N THR A 131 6.08 1.81 -10.23
CA THR A 131 7.40 1.70 -10.86
C THR A 131 8.06 0.39 -10.44
N HIS A 132 8.87 -0.18 -11.32
CA HIS A 132 9.67 -1.38 -11.02
C HIS A 132 11.15 -1.21 -11.35
N ALA A 133 11.53 -0.07 -11.88
CA ALA A 133 12.93 0.27 -12.17
C ALA A 133 13.02 1.75 -12.58
N PRO A 134 14.21 2.37 -12.55
CA PRO A 134 14.38 3.69 -13.11
C PRO A 134 13.89 3.73 -14.57
N LYS A 135 13.21 4.81 -14.96
CA LYS A 135 12.63 5.03 -16.28
C LYS A 135 11.42 4.15 -16.61
N PHE A 136 10.97 3.28 -15.69
CA PHE A 136 9.78 2.46 -15.87
C PHE A 136 8.71 2.84 -14.86
N CYS A 137 8.11 4.00 -15.06
CA CYS A 137 7.01 4.51 -14.26
C CYS A 137 5.73 4.57 -15.10
N PHE A 138 4.62 4.11 -14.52
CA PHE A 138 3.35 3.97 -15.24
C PHE A 138 2.21 4.55 -14.41
N GLU A 139 1.22 5.10 -15.10
CA GLU A 139 -0.07 5.42 -14.52
C GLU A 139 -1.12 4.45 -15.05
N TYR A 140 -1.96 3.92 -14.15
CA TYR A 140 -3.11 3.09 -14.50
C TYR A 140 -4.37 3.82 -14.06
N SER A 141 -5.26 4.12 -15.03
CA SER A 141 -6.51 4.82 -14.78
C SER A 141 -7.56 4.36 -15.77
N ASN A 142 -8.76 4.00 -15.28
CA ASN A 142 -9.88 3.57 -16.12
C ASN A 142 -9.53 2.41 -17.06
N GLY A 143 -8.73 1.46 -16.61
CA GLY A 143 -8.31 0.31 -17.39
C GLY A 143 -7.21 0.61 -18.40
N ILE A 144 -6.65 1.81 -18.43
CA ILE A 144 -5.63 2.22 -19.38
C ILE A 144 -4.31 2.46 -18.64
N GLU A 145 -3.26 1.76 -19.08
CA GLU A 145 -1.91 1.94 -18.56
C GLU A 145 -1.13 2.86 -19.50
N THR A 146 -0.53 3.89 -18.93
CA THR A 146 0.25 4.88 -19.67
C THR A 146 1.63 5.00 -19.05
N LYS A 147 2.67 4.85 -19.86
CA LYS A 147 4.05 5.08 -19.40
C LYS A 147 4.27 6.59 -19.25
N ILE A 148 4.84 6.97 -18.11
CA ILE A 148 5.14 8.37 -17.79
C ILE A 148 6.58 8.69 -18.20
#